data_8cf19121f0475fe4fc372d8b5a7744eb
#
_entry.id   8cf19121f0475fe4fc372d8b5a7744eb
#
_cell.length_a   1.000
_cell.length_b   1.000
_cell.length_c   1.000
_cell.angle_alpha   90.00
_cell.angle_beta   90.00
_cell.angle_gamma   90.00
#
_symmetry.space_group_name_H-M   'P 1'
#
loop_
_entity.id
_entity.type
_entity.pdbx_description
1 polymer ?
#
loop_
_entity_poly.entity_id
_entity_poly.type
_entity_poly.pdbx_seq_one_letter_code
_entity_poly.pdbx_strand_id
1 'polypeptide(L)'
;MIARVRVVCGTTTALNSCISLLRIKRFDLAIVDEASQILEPHIIGLLSAHDDAGNCRIGRFVLIGDEKQLPAVVQQGSDESVVTDPKLQAIGLHDCRLSLFERLLHLYAYDDAGQLRPEVCHLLTHQGRMHRDIADFPNQHFYGGCLDVVPLEHQVAPTRSCPSESTDWMQRMLIEKRVAFVNCLPDPNPDEPDKVNSKEAILTAALVKRTYDLSPETFDTNLTVGVIVPYRNQISTVRSYIDAYGIDALHD
;
A
#
# COMPACT_ATOMS: atom_id res chain seq x y z
N MET A 1 14.15 -12.21 -32.32
CA MET A 1 14.71 -11.71 -31.04
C MET A 1 13.84 -12.15 -29.83
N ILE A 2 12.56 -11.93 -29.83
CA ILE A 2 11.63 -12.24 -28.71
C ILE A 2 11.64 -13.72 -28.31
N ALA A 3 11.72 -14.65 -29.24
CA ALA A 3 11.75 -16.10 -28.96
C ALA A 3 12.90 -16.53 -28.00
N ARG A 4 13.97 -15.76 -27.92
CA ARG A 4 15.15 -16.04 -27.07
C ARG A 4 15.11 -15.36 -25.73
N VAL A 5 14.19 -14.42 -25.52
CA VAL A 5 14.02 -13.71 -24.23
C VAL A 5 13.50 -14.71 -23.19
N ARG A 6 14.14 -14.79 -22.03
CA ARG A 6 13.76 -15.71 -20.95
C ARG A 6 12.85 -15.07 -19.93
N VAL A 7 12.99 -13.78 -19.71
CA VAL A 7 12.22 -12.99 -18.73
C VAL A 7 11.64 -11.77 -19.43
N VAL A 8 10.37 -11.50 -19.20
CA VAL A 8 9.67 -10.28 -19.62
C VAL A 8 9.07 -9.65 -18.38
N CYS A 9 9.34 -8.37 -18.15
CA CYS A 9 8.80 -7.59 -17.06
C CYS A 9 8.00 -6.40 -17.60
N GLY A 10 6.92 -6.06 -16.96
CA GLY A 10 6.11 -4.90 -17.32
C GLY A 10 4.92 -4.73 -16.37
N THR A 11 4.27 -3.58 -16.44
CA THR A 11 2.99 -3.39 -15.78
C THR A 11 1.89 -4.21 -16.46
N THR A 12 0.82 -4.52 -15.75
CA THR A 12 -0.35 -5.23 -16.33
C THR A 12 -0.91 -4.48 -17.55
N THR A 13 -0.96 -3.15 -17.50
CA THR A 13 -1.40 -2.31 -18.62
C THR A 13 -0.49 -2.46 -19.83
N ALA A 14 0.82 -2.41 -19.65
CA ALA A 14 1.79 -2.56 -20.75
C ALA A 14 1.73 -3.97 -21.36
N LEU A 15 1.63 -5.01 -20.53
CA LEU A 15 1.54 -6.40 -21.00
C LEU A 15 0.21 -6.67 -21.71
N ASN A 16 -0.92 -6.12 -21.23
CA ASN A 16 -2.20 -6.22 -21.92
C ASN A 16 -2.16 -5.54 -23.30
N SER A 17 -1.50 -4.39 -23.43
CA SER A 17 -1.30 -3.73 -24.73
C SER A 17 -0.45 -4.56 -25.70
N CYS A 18 0.37 -5.46 -25.18
CA CYS A 18 1.26 -6.34 -25.94
C CYS A 18 0.89 -7.82 -25.82
N ILE A 19 -0.37 -8.15 -25.58
CA ILE A 19 -0.84 -9.53 -25.34
C ILE A 19 -0.51 -10.49 -26.48
N SER A 20 -0.34 -9.97 -27.71
CA SER A 20 0.11 -10.73 -28.87
C SER A 20 1.49 -11.38 -28.68
N LEU A 21 2.31 -10.88 -27.75
CA LEU A 21 3.58 -11.49 -27.35
C LEU A 21 3.37 -12.92 -26.83
N LEU A 22 2.30 -13.16 -26.08
CA LEU A 22 1.95 -14.47 -25.55
C LEU A 22 1.54 -15.46 -26.63
N ARG A 23 1.10 -15.00 -27.82
CA ARG A 23 0.87 -15.87 -28.97
C ARG A 23 2.17 -16.43 -29.56
N ILE A 24 3.24 -15.65 -29.49
CA ILE A 24 4.55 -16.02 -30.06
C ILE A 24 5.32 -16.97 -29.13
N LYS A 25 5.16 -16.80 -27.80
CA LYS A 25 5.95 -17.54 -26.82
C LYS A 25 5.11 -17.97 -25.63
N ARG A 26 5.33 -19.22 -25.19
CA ARG A 26 4.84 -19.71 -23.92
C ARG A 26 5.84 -19.35 -22.80
N PHE A 27 5.30 -18.99 -21.64
CA PHE A 27 6.06 -18.80 -20.42
C PHE A 27 5.67 -19.89 -19.40
N ASP A 28 6.66 -20.47 -18.73
CA ASP A 28 6.42 -21.51 -17.74
C ASP A 28 5.83 -20.96 -16.45
N LEU A 29 6.17 -19.72 -16.11
CA LEU A 29 5.77 -19.07 -14.87
C LEU A 29 5.49 -17.58 -15.11
N ALA A 30 4.37 -17.09 -14.57
CA ALA A 30 4.09 -15.68 -14.35
C ALA A 30 4.18 -15.38 -12.87
N ILE A 31 4.87 -14.31 -12.50
CA ILE A 31 4.91 -13.80 -11.13
C ILE A 31 4.24 -12.41 -11.15
N VAL A 32 3.26 -12.22 -10.30
CA VAL A 32 2.49 -10.98 -10.19
C VAL A 32 2.71 -10.43 -8.79
N ASP A 33 3.36 -9.30 -8.72
CA ASP A 33 3.58 -8.56 -7.48
C ASP A 33 2.45 -7.55 -7.25
N GLU A 34 2.15 -7.24 -5.98
CA GLU A 34 1.03 -6.38 -5.57
C GLU A 34 -0.32 -6.83 -6.16
N ALA A 35 -0.53 -8.15 -6.24
CA ALA A 35 -1.70 -8.74 -6.90
C ALA A 35 -3.04 -8.38 -6.22
N SER A 36 -3.05 -8.05 -4.93
CA SER A 36 -4.22 -7.54 -4.21
C SER A 36 -4.68 -6.16 -4.68
N GLN A 37 -3.80 -5.39 -5.33
CA GLN A 37 -4.11 -4.07 -5.90
C GLN A 37 -4.54 -4.12 -7.36
N ILE A 38 -4.70 -5.31 -7.94
CA ILE A 38 -5.05 -5.49 -9.35
C ILE A 38 -6.45 -6.09 -9.46
N LEU A 39 -7.40 -5.34 -10.00
CA LEU A 39 -8.73 -5.87 -10.28
C LEU A 39 -8.64 -7.04 -11.27
N GLU A 40 -9.48 -8.06 -11.05
CA GLU A 40 -9.47 -9.28 -11.84
C GLU A 40 -9.53 -9.07 -13.36
N PRO A 41 -10.35 -8.15 -13.93
CA PRO A 41 -10.37 -7.88 -15.35
C PRO A 41 -9.04 -7.43 -15.96
N HIS A 42 -8.18 -6.80 -15.15
CA HIS A 42 -6.89 -6.31 -15.63
C HIS A 42 -5.80 -7.37 -15.74
N ILE A 43 -6.01 -8.54 -15.16
CA ILE A 43 -5.01 -9.60 -15.14
C ILE A 43 -5.48 -10.91 -15.74
N ILE A 44 -6.79 -11.22 -15.67
CA ILE A 44 -7.30 -12.53 -16.10
C ILE A 44 -6.98 -12.82 -17.58
N GLY A 45 -7.04 -11.80 -18.43
CA GLY A 45 -6.73 -11.94 -19.86
C GLY A 45 -5.27 -12.34 -20.13
N LEU A 46 -4.34 -11.88 -19.30
CA LEU A 46 -2.92 -12.28 -19.38
C LEU A 46 -2.72 -13.72 -18.91
N LEU A 47 -3.28 -14.07 -17.74
CA LEU A 47 -3.10 -15.38 -17.13
C LEU A 47 -3.82 -16.49 -17.91
N SER A 48 -4.95 -16.18 -18.54
CA SER A 48 -5.73 -17.11 -19.36
C SER A 48 -5.39 -17.10 -20.85
N ALA A 49 -4.29 -16.45 -21.25
CA ALA A 49 -3.92 -16.35 -22.67
C ALA A 49 -3.67 -17.74 -23.28
N HIS A 50 -4.22 -17.95 -24.49
CA HIS A 50 -4.09 -19.19 -25.27
C HIS A 50 -3.52 -18.91 -26.66
N ASP A 51 -2.96 -19.94 -27.29
CA ASP A 51 -2.64 -19.89 -28.72
C ASP A 51 -3.87 -20.24 -29.57
N ASP A 52 -3.69 -20.20 -30.89
CA ASP A 52 -4.76 -20.51 -31.83
C ASP A 52 -5.23 -21.98 -31.78
N ALA A 53 -4.44 -22.87 -31.16
CA ALA A 53 -4.80 -24.27 -30.91
C ALA A 53 -5.45 -24.47 -29.52
N GLY A 54 -5.65 -23.42 -28.74
CA GLY A 54 -6.24 -23.47 -27.39
C GLY A 54 -5.27 -23.87 -26.28
N ASN A 55 -3.96 -23.92 -26.51
CA ASN A 55 -3.00 -24.24 -25.47
C ASN A 55 -2.68 -23.01 -24.60
N CYS A 56 -2.68 -23.19 -23.27
CA CYS A 56 -2.31 -22.13 -22.33
C CYS A 56 -0.89 -21.61 -22.58
N ARG A 57 -0.73 -20.30 -22.61
CA ARG A 57 0.56 -19.64 -22.86
C ARG A 57 1.29 -19.32 -21.57
N ILE A 58 0.61 -19.41 -20.43
CA ILE A 58 1.21 -19.36 -19.10
C ILE A 58 1.00 -20.71 -18.44
N GLY A 59 2.09 -21.37 -18.06
CA GLY A 59 2.03 -22.72 -17.46
C GLY A 59 1.57 -22.71 -16.01
N ARG A 60 2.07 -21.76 -15.22
CA ARG A 60 1.74 -21.54 -13.81
C ARG A 60 1.84 -20.07 -13.47
N PHE A 61 1.20 -19.66 -12.38
CA PHE A 61 1.36 -18.30 -11.87
C PHE A 61 1.51 -18.30 -10.34
N VAL A 62 2.19 -17.28 -9.86
CA VAL A 62 2.33 -16.96 -8.44
C VAL A 62 1.83 -15.53 -8.25
N LEU A 63 0.86 -15.36 -7.37
CA LEU A 63 0.34 -14.05 -6.98
C LEU A 63 0.95 -13.70 -5.62
N ILE A 64 1.56 -12.53 -5.53
CA ILE A 64 2.12 -11.96 -4.31
C ILE A 64 1.28 -10.73 -3.99
N GLY A 65 0.77 -10.63 -2.78
CA GLY A 65 -0.11 -9.54 -2.39
C GLY A 65 -0.43 -9.57 -0.89
N ASP A 66 -1.16 -8.58 -0.47
CA ASP A 66 -1.60 -8.41 0.91
C ASP A 66 -3.00 -7.76 0.92
N GLU A 67 -4.01 -8.53 1.26
CA GLU A 67 -5.40 -8.06 1.28
C GLU A 67 -5.70 -7.13 2.47
N LYS A 68 -4.77 -6.99 3.41
CA LYS A 68 -4.89 -6.05 4.54
C LYS A 68 -4.34 -4.66 4.22
N GLN A 69 -3.63 -4.53 3.10
CA GLN A 69 -3.19 -3.23 2.60
C GLN A 69 -4.27 -2.57 1.73
N LEU A 70 -3.97 -1.39 1.17
CA LEU A 70 -4.92 -0.65 0.34
C LEU A 70 -5.36 -1.50 -0.86
N PRO A 71 -6.66 -1.65 -1.09
CA PRO A 71 -7.20 -2.41 -2.22
C PRO A 71 -6.99 -1.65 -3.55
N ALA A 72 -7.32 -2.33 -4.64
CA ALA A 72 -7.40 -1.69 -5.95
C ALA A 72 -8.39 -0.53 -5.94
N VAL A 73 -8.10 0.52 -6.72
CA VAL A 73 -9.02 1.65 -6.89
C VAL A 73 -10.22 1.21 -7.72
N VAL A 74 -11.40 1.28 -7.11
CA VAL A 74 -12.67 0.90 -7.73
C VAL A 74 -13.50 2.16 -7.96
N GLN A 75 -14.05 2.30 -9.17
CA GLN A 75 -14.94 3.41 -9.52
C GLN A 75 -16.42 3.05 -9.41
N GLN A 76 -16.75 1.76 -9.46
CA GLN A 76 -18.11 1.25 -9.39
C GLN A 76 -18.68 1.29 -7.97
N GLY A 77 -19.95 1.61 -7.86
CA GLY A 77 -20.68 1.49 -6.60
C GLY A 77 -20.87 0.04 -6.15
N SER A 78 -21.16 -0.16 -4.86
CA SER A 78 -21.38 -1.48 -4.30
C SER A 78 -22.48 -2.27 -5.02
N ASP A 79 -23.55 -1.58 -5.40
CA ASP A 79 -24.72 -2.22 -6.01
C ASP A 79 -24.47 -2.61 -7.47
N GLU A 80 -23.56 -1.89 -8.15
CA GLU A 80 -23.19 -2.15 -9.54
C GLU A 80 -22.16 -3.27 -9.70
N SER A 81 -21.49 -3.63 -8.62
CA SER A 81 -20.39 -4.60 -8.62
C SER A 81 -20.82 -6.01 -8.24
N VAL A 82 -22.03 -6.17 -7.70
CA VAL A 82 -22.56 -7.46 -7.29
C VAL A 82 -22.78 -8.38 -8.50
N VAL A 83 -22.22 -9.58 -8.43
CA VAL A 83 -22.38 -10.61 -9.47
C VAL A 83 -23.61 -11.44 -9.19
N THR A 84 -24.53 -11.47 -10.16
CA THR A 84 -25.80 -12.23 -10.07
C THR A 84 -25.82 -13.51 -10.91
N ASP A 85 -24.85 -13.71 -11.81
CA ASP A 85 -24.76 -14.92 -12.63
C ASP A 85 -24.34 -16.12 -11.77
N PRO A 86 -25.16 -17.21 -11.71
CA PRO A 86 -24.86 -18.38 -10.88
C PRO A 86 -23.56 -19.09 -11.27
N LYS A 87 -23.14 -19.04 -12.54
CA LYS A 87 -21.89 -19.68 -12.99
C LYS A 87 -20.67 -18.93 -12.49
N LEU A 88 -20.75 -17.60 -12.45
CA LEU A 88 -19.68 -16.78 -11.91
C LEU A 88 -19.62 -16.90 -10.38
N GLN A 89 -20.77 -16.94 -9.72
CA GLN A 89 -20.82 -17.19 -8.27
C GLN A 89 -20.25 -18.57 -7.91
N ALA A 90 -20.48 -19.59 -8.73
CA ALA A 90 -19.95 -20.93 -8.51
C ALA A 90 -18.42 -21.02 -8.54
N ILE A 91 -17.75 -20.08 -9.19
CA ILE A 91 -16.29 -19.94 -9.16
C ILE A 91 -15.81 -18.89 -8.13
N GLY A 92 -16.69 -18.50 -7.20
CA GLY A 92 -16.38 -17.57 -6.11
C GLY A 92 -16.36 -16.09 -6.50
N LEU A 93 -16.80 -15.72 -7.71
CA LEU A 93 -16.90 -14.32 -8.11
C LEU A 93 -18.26 -13.76 -7.69
N HIS A 94 -18.29 -13.11 -6.54
CA HIS A 94 -19.49 -12.50 -5.97
C HIS A 94 -19.52 -10.97 -6.09
N ASP A 95 -18.35 -10.34 -6.21
CA ASP A 95 -18.18 -8.90 -6.30
C ASP A 95 -17.01 -8.56 -7.24
N CYS A 96 -17.26 -7.76 -8.27
CA CYS A 96 -16.25 -7.35 -9.25
C CYS A 96 -15.21 -6.35 -8.70
N ARG A 97 -15.38 -5.88 -7.47
CA ARG A 97 -14.41 -5.02 -6.78
C ARG A 97 -13.25 -5.79 -6.17
N LEU A 98 -13.40 -7.10 -6.00
CA LEU A 98 -12.33 -7.96 -5.49
C LEU A 98 -11.24 -8.17 -6.55
N SER A 99 -10.00 -8.29 -6.07
CA SER A 99 -8.90 -8.75 -6.90
C SER A 99 -9.01 -10.27 -7.14
N LEU A 100 -8.38 -10.75 -8.21
CA LEU A 100 -8.21 -12.19 -8.41
C LEU A 100 -7.47 -12.83 -7.23
N PHE A 101 -6.51 -12.12 -6.64
CA PHE A 101 -5.76 -12.56 -5.46
C PHE A 101 -6.69 -12.86 -4.28
N GLU A 102 -7.54 -11.90 -3.90
CA GLU A 102 -8.51 -12.07 -2.80
C GLU A 102 -9.50 -13.19 -3.08
N ARG A 103 -10.03 -13.25 -4.30
CA ARG A 103 -10.97 -14.33 -4.67
C ARG A 103 -10.34 -15.72 -4.54
N LEU A 104 -9.11 -15.91 -5.04
CA LEU A 104 -8.42 -17.19 -4.94
C LEU A 104 -7.98 -17.48 -3.49
N LEU A 105 -7.62 -16.47 -2.72
CA LEU A 105 -7.32 -16.61 -1.29
C LEU A 105 -8.53 -17.17 -0.54
N HIS A 106 -9.72 -16.57 -0.74
CA HIS A 106 -10.96 -17.01 -0.10
C HIS A 106 -11.37 -18.45 -0.50
N LEU A 107 -11.11 -18.84 -1.75
CA LEU A 107 -11.51 -20.15 -2.25
C LEU A 107 -10.56 -21.28 -1.85
N TYR A 108 -9.27 -20.99 -1.78
CA TYR A 108 -8.26 -22.06 -1.77
C TYR A 108 -7.23 -21.98 -0.65
N ALA A 109 -7.09 -20.81 0.01
CA ALA A 109 -6.02 -20.65 1.01
C ALA A 109 -6.23 -21.50 2.28
N TYR A 110 -7.48 -21.80 2.61
CA TYR A 110 -7.81 -22.52 3.83
C TYR A 110 -8.56 -23.82 3.52
N ASP A 111 -8.36 -24.83 4.38
CA ASP A 111 -9.12 -26.07 4.37
C ASP A 111 -10.46 -25.93 5.13
N ASP A 112 -11.24 -27.01 5.16
CA ASP A 112 -12.55 -27.06 5.87
C ASP A 112 -12.43 -26.84 7.38
N ALA A 113 -11.22 -27.02 7.96
CA ALA A 113 -10.94 -26.76 9.36
C ALA A 113 -10.40 -25.34 9.61
N GLY A 114 -10.30 -24.52 8.57
CA GLY A 114 -9.79 -23.15 8.64
C GLY A 114 -8.27 -23.05 8.78
N GLN A 115 -7.54 -24.13 8.44
CA GLN A 115 -6.08 -24.13 8.45
C GLN A 115 -5.53 -23.75 7.09
N LEU A 116 -4.44 -22.97 7.10
CA LEU A 116 -3.75 -22.57 5.88
C LEU A 116 -3.21 -23.78 5.13
N ARG A 117 -3.51 -23.82 3.82
CA ARG A 117 -3.06 -24.88 2.91
C ARG A 117 -1.69 -24.55 2.33
N PRO A 118 -0.61 -25.15 2.83
CA PRO A 118 0.77 -24.76 2.44
C PRO A 118 1.10 -25.09 0.99
N GLU A 119 0.36 -26.00 0.36
CA GLU A 119 0.52 -26.34 -1.06
C GLU A 119 -0.05 -25.25 -2.01
N VAL A 120 -0.86 -24.34 -1.49
CA VAL A 120 -1.53 -23.28 -2.26
C VAL A 120 -1.08 -21.90 -1.84
N CYS A 121 -0.95 -21.67 -0.53
CA CYS A 121 -0.71 -20.35 0.04
C CYS A 121 0.39 -20.38 1.10
N HIS A 122 1.29 -19.40 1.05
CA HIS A 122 2.29 -19.14 2.07
C HIS A 122 2.13 -17.74 2.64
N LEU A 123 2.12 -17.64 3.96
CA LEU A 123 2.15 -16.37 4.67
C LEU A 123 3.59 -15.96 4.98
N LEU A 124 3.99 -14.78 4.53
CA LEU A 124 5.27 -14.18 4.90
C LEU A 124 5.11 -13.46 6.25
N THR A 125 5.82 -13.94 7.24
CA THR A 125 5.70 -13.46 8.63
C THR A 125 6.82 -12.50 9.03
N HIS A 126 7.82 -12.28 8.19
CA HIS A 126 8.94 -11.40 8.49
C HIS A 126 8.95 -10.19 7.56
N GLN A 127 9.02 -8.99 8.13
CA GLN A 127 9.16 -7.74 7.41
C GLN A 127 10.53 -7.10 7.67
N GLY A 128 11.16 -6.53 6.64
CA GLY A 128 12.47 -5.88 6.69
C GLY A 128 12.44 -4.34 6.59
N ARG A 129 11.26 -3.73 6.57
CA ARG A 129 11.09 -2.31 6.26
C ARG A 129 10.94 -1.45 7.51
N MET A 130 9.95 -1.76 8.34
CA MET A 130 9.56 -0.91 9.46
C MET A 130 10.32 -1.25 10.73
N HIS A 131 10.59 -0.23 11.55
CA HIS A 131 10.97 -0.43 12.93
C HIS A 131 9.86 -1.20 13.67
N ARG A 132 10.21 -2.05 14.65
CA ARG A 132 9.24 -2.86 15.39
C ARG A 132 8.14 -2.03 16.04
N ASP A 133 8.46 -0.87 16.60
CA ASP A 133 7.46 0.01 17.24
C ASP A 133 6.46 0.58 16.21
N ILE A 134 6.89 0.76 14.95
CA ILE A 134 6.00 1.17 13.85
C ILE A 134 5.15 -0.01 13.39
N ALA A 135 5.75 -1.19 13.30
CA ALA A 135 5.08 -2.40 12.86
C ALA A 135 4.06 -2.94 13.88
N ASP A 136 4.20 -2.60 15.16
CA ASP A 136 3.37 -3.14 16.23
C ASP A 136 1.88 -2.85 16.01
N PHE A 137 1.52 -1.61 15.65
CA PHE A 137 0.13 -1.25 15.41
C PHE A 137 -0.51 -2.10 14.29
N PRO A 138 0.02 -2.14 13.04
CA PRO A 138 -0.55 -2.98 12.01
C PRO A 138 -0.46 -4.47 12.34
N ASN A 139 0.59 -4.92 13.04
CA ASN A 139 0.73 -6.30 13.44
C ASN A 139 -0.41 -6.77 14.35
N GLN A 140 -0.75 -5.99 15.37
CA GLN A 140 -1.82 -6.34 16.31
C GLN A 140 -3.20 -6.24 15.65
N HIS A 141 -3.43 -5.24 14.80
CA HIS A 141 -4.76 -4.96 14.26
C HIS A 141 -5.10 -5.73 12.99
N PHE A 142 -4.11 -6.06 12.16
CA PHE A 142 -4.36 -6.65 10.83
C PHE A 142 -3.72 -8.02 10.65
N TYR A 143 -2.62 -8.32 11.36
CA TYR A 143 -1.85 -9.56 11.16
C TYR A 143 -1.87 -10.50 12.36
N GLY A 144 -2.75 -10.26 13.33
CA GLY A 144 -2.95 -11.14 14.49
C GLY A 144 -1.70 -11.37 15.35
N GLY A 145 -0.76 -10.43 15.35
CA GLY A 145 0.50 -10.55 16.06
C GLY A 145 1.52 -11.48 15.40
N CYS A 146 1.28 -11.94 14.17
CA CYS A 146 2.15 -12.92 13.49
C CYS A 146 3.30 -12.29 12.68
N LEU A 147 3.40 -10.97 12.63
CA LEU A 147 4.41 -10.27 11.83
C LEU A 147 5.64 -9.94 12.68
N ASP A 148 6.76 -10.59 12.38
CA ASP A 148 8.04 -10.35 13.02
C ASP A 148 8.94 -9.42 12.19
N VAL A 149 9.94 -8.80 12.85
CA VAL A 149 10.99 -8.06 12.17
C VAL A 149 12.17 -8.99 11.83
N VAL A 150 12.75 -8.78 10.65
CA VAL A 150 14.13 -9.27 10.41
C VAL A 150 15.03 -8.32 11.19
N PRO A 151 15.80 -8.74 12.20
CA PRO A 151 16.42 -7.86 13.18
C PRO A 151 17.56 -7.03 12.58
N LEU A 152 17.22 -6.22 11.57
CA LEU A 152 18.10 -5.25 10.94
C LEU A 152 18.32 -4.06 11.90
N GLU A 153 19.46 -3.41 11.81
CA GLU A 153 19.84 -2.32 12.70
C GLU A 153 18.75 -1.24 12.83
N HIS A 154 18.21 -0.76 11.71
CA HIS A 154 17.16 0.26 11.72
C HIS A 154 15.83 -0.22 12.31
N GLN A 155 15.58 -1.52 12.33
CA GLN A 155 14.33 -2.09 12.87
C GLN A 155 14.35 -2.25 14.39
N VAL A 156 15.54 -2.35 14.99
CA VAL A 156 15.73 -2.60 16.41
C VAL A 156 16.48 -1.49 17.13
N ALA A 157 16.84 -0.43 16.40
CA ALA A 157 17.52 0.73 16.97
C ALA A 157 16.73 1.29 18.17
N PRO A 158 17.39 1.60 19.29
CA PRO A 158 16.68 2.15 20.44
C PRO A 158 16.00 3.47 20.06
N THR A 159 14.77 3.66 20.54
CA THR A 159 14.12 4.97 20.50
C THR A 159 14.98 5.92 21.36
N ARG A 160 15.24 7.11 20.85
CA ARG A 160 16.02 8.11 21.60
C ARG A 160 15.33 8.36 22.94
N SER A 161 15.87 7.79 23.99
CA SER A 161 15.32 7.87 25.36
C SER A 161 15.93 9.05 26.13
N CYS A 162 16.17 10.17 25.46
CA CYS A 162 16.52 11.40 26.16
C CYS A 162 15.19 12.08 26.55
N PRO A 163 14.83 12.15 27.83
CA PRO A 163 13.65 12.90 28.24
C PRO A 163 13.84 14.34 27.74
N SER A 164 12.91 14.83 26.97
CA SER A 164 12.96 16.21 26.52
C SER A 164 12.60 17.14 27.69
N GLU A 165 13.49 18.08 28.02
CA GLU A 165 13.18 19.17 28.97
C GLU A 165 12.23 20.21 28.35
N SER A 166 11.87 20.06 27.08
CA SER A 166 10.98 20.98 26.38
C SER A 166 9.59 21.00 27.00
N THR A 167 9.05 22.18 27.19
CA THR A 167 7.65 22.41 27.58
C THR A 167 6.69 22.27 26.40
N ASP A 168 7.19 22.32 25.16
CA ASP A 168 6.41 22.13 23.94
C ASP A 168 6.09 20.64 23.75
N TRP A 169 4.80 20.31 23.79
CA TRP A 169 4.32 18.93 23.69
C TRP A 169 4.64 18.29 22.31
N MET A 170 4.65 19.11 21.23
CA MET A 170 5.00 18.61 19.89
C MET A 170 6.47 18.22 19.83
N GLN A 171 7.37 19.06 20.36
CA GLN A 171 8.79 18.70 20.43
C GLN A 171 9.02 17.45 21.26
N ARG A 172 8.40 17.35 22.45
CA ARG A 172 8.50 16.14 23.27
C ARG A 172 8.03 14.91 22.52
N MET A 173 6.87 14.98 21.86
CA MET A 173 6.33 13.88 21.07
C MET A 173 7.30 13.45 19.97
N LEU A 174 7.89 14.39 19.23
CA LEU A 174 8.85 14.11 18.16
C LEU A 174 10.16 13.48 18.67
N ILE A 175 10.59 13.84 19.87
CA ILE A 175 11.81 13.30 20.49
C ILE A 175 11.57 11.93 21.12
N GLU A 176 10.47 11.77 21.87
CA GLU A 176 10.22 10.61 22.73
C GLU A 176 9.47 9.47 22.04
N LYS A 177 8.72 9.78 20.97
CA LYS A 177 7.83 8.81 20.32
C LYS A 177 8.28 8.50 18.90
N ARG A 178 8.28 7.23 18.57
CA ARG A 178 8.50 6.77 17.18
C ARG A 178 7.19 6.75 16.39
N VAL A 179 6.09 6.50 17.08
CA VAL A 179 4.73 6.55 16.52
C VAL A 179 3.86 7.38 17.43
N ALA A 180 3.10 8.30 16.86
CA ALA A 180 2.12 9.09 17.57
C ALA A 180 0.87 9.25 16.70
N PHE A 181 -0.28 9.11 17.31
CA PHE A 181 -1.56 9.46 16.74
C PHE A 181 -2.07 10.73 17.39
N VAL A 182 -2.26 11.77 16.60
CA VAL A 182 -2.80 13.06 17.08
C VAL A 182 -4.19 13.24 16.52
N ASN A 183 -5.19 13.19 17.39
CA ASN A 183 -6.57 13.38 16.99
C ASN A 183 -6.85 14.87 16.75
N CYS A 184 -7.25 15.19 15.53
CA CYS A 184 -7.71 16.51 15.12
C CYS A 184 -9.23 16.47 15.01
N LEU A 185 -9.92 17.10 15.93
CA LEU A 185 -11.40 17.17 15.85
C LEU A 185 -11.79 17.95 14.61
N PRO A 186 -12.72 17.43 13.81
CA PRO A 186 -13.20 18.14 12.63
C PRO A 186 -13.80 19.48 13.05
N ASP A 187 -13.47 20.52 12.31
CA ASP A 187 -14.14 21.81 12.39
C ASP A 187 -15.06 21.89 11.18
N PRO A 188 -16.36 21.82 11.38
CA PRO A 188 -17.30 22.02 10.29
C PRO A 188 -17.27 23.49 9.88
N ASN A 189 -16.29 23.90 9.11
CA ASN A 189 -16.29 25.17 8.44
C ASN A 189 -17.04 25.00 7.10
N PRO A 190 -18.25 25.53 6.95
CA PRO A 190 -19.04 25.36 5.73
C PRO A 190 -18.41 26.04 4.51
N ASP A 191 -17.43 26.92 4.72
CA ASP A 191 -16.72 27.64 3.65
C ASP A 191 -15.42 26.92 3.23
N GLU A 192 -15.05 25.81 3.88
CA GLU A 192 -13.90 25.03 3.46
C GLU A 192 -14.20 24.27 2.15
N PRO A 193 -13.26 24.25 1.20
CA PRO A 193 -13.38 23.40 0.02
C PRO A 193 -13.52 21.92 0.39
N ASP A 194 -14.20 21.16 -0.46
CA ASP A 194 -14.31 19.70 -0.29
C ASP A 194 -12.94 19.04 -0.14
N LYS A 195 -12.84 18.13 0.81
CA LYS A 195 -11.61 17.36 1.11
C LYS A 195 -10.44 18.22 1.61
N VAL A 196 -10.73 19.28 2.33
CA VAL A 196 -9.76 20.12 3.05
C VAL A 196 -10.08 20.07 4.54
N ASN A 197 -9.03 20.04 5.38
CA ASN A 197 -9.11 20.21 6.81
C ASN A 197 -7.97 21.15 7.24
N SER A 198 -8.28 22.41 7.47
CA SER A 198 -7.30 23.43 7.82
C SER A 198 -6.63 23.18 9.16
N LYS A 199 -7.34 22.58 10.14
CA LYS A 199 -6.74 22.24 11.44
C LYS A 199 -5.65 21.18 11.32
N GLU A 200 -5.90 20.13 10.54
CA GLU A 200 -4.86 19.13 10.23
C GLU A 200 -3.69 19.73 9.48
N ALA A 201 -3.96 20.63 8.53
CA ALA A 201 -2.91 21.31 7.77
C ALA A 201 -2.02 22.18 8.66
N ILE A 202 -2.62 22.98 9.56
CA ILE A 202 -1.90 23.81 10.54
C ILE A 202 -1.06 22.92 11.47
N LEU A 203 -1.63 21.85 11.99
CA LEU A 203 -0.91 20.91 12.87
C LEU A 203 0.26 20.25 12.13
N THR A 204 0.03 19.80 10.90
CA THR A 204 1.08 19.18 10.06
C THR A 204 2.22 20.17 9.82
N ALA A 205 1.91 21.39 9.42
CA ALA A 205 2.91 22.44 9.20
C ALA A 205 3.68 22.77 10.49
N ALA A 206 2.98 22.83 11.63
CA ALA A 206 3.63 23.04 12.93
C ALA A 206 4.58 21.89 13.30
N LEU A 207 4.24 20.66 13.02
CA LEU A 207 5.11 19.49 13.23
C LEU A 207 6.34 19.52 12.32
N VAL A 208 6.18 19.86 11.05
CA VAL A 208 7.31 20.06 10.11
C VAL A 208 8.25 21.14 10.64
N LYS A 209 7.69 22.29 11.06
CA LYS A 209 8.48 23.39 11.66
C LYS A 209 9.25 22.92 12.91
N ARG A 210 8.62 22.16 13.81
CA ARG A 210 9.28 21.63 15.02
C ARG A 210 10.38 20.64 14.67
N THR A 211 10.18 19.82 13.63
CA THR A 211 11.21 18.90 13.16
C THR A 211 12.42 19.66 12.63
N TYR A 212 12.20 20.73 11.86
CA TYR A 212 13.25 21.64 11.42
C TYR A 212 14.01 22.26 12.61
N ASP A 213 13.28 22.81 13.59
CA ASP A 213 13.87 23.48 14.76
C ASP A 213 14.74 22.55 15.62
N LEU A 214 14.44 21.26 15.63
CA LEU A 214 15.22 20.27 16.37
C LEU A 214 16.61 20.02 15.78
N SER A 215 16.79 20.20 14.49
CA SER A 215 18.05 19.91 13.80
C SER A 215 18.19 20.71 12.49
N PRO A 216 18.22 22.04 12.54
CA PRO A 216 18.18 22.86 11.32
C PRO A 216 19.42 22.65 10.43
N GLU A 217 20.59 22.34 11.03
CA GLU A 217 21.85 22.14 10.29
C GLU A 217 21.89 20.80 9.52
N THR A 218 21.07 19.83 9.91
CA THR A 218 21.01 18.50 9.29
C THR A 218 19.68 18.24 8.57
N PHE A 219 18.83 19.25 8.53
CA PHE A 219 17.54 19.12 7.87
C PHE A 219 17.72 19.08 6.34
N ASP A 220 17.24 18.01 5.73
CA ASP A 220 17.24 17.83 4.28
C ASP A 220 15.78 17.74 3.82
N THR A 221 15.37 18.62 2.92
CA THR A 221 14.01 18.72 2.41
C THR A 221 13.52 17.45 1.71
N ASN A 222 14.43 16.67 1.16
CA ASN A 222 14.11 15.45 0.42
C ASN A 222 14.13 14.17 1.29
N LEU A 223 14.77 14.23 2.48
CA LEU A 223 15.04 13.04 3.26
C LEU A 223 14.50 13.10 4.69
N THR A 224 14.36 14.29 5.29
CA THR A 224 14.07 14.39 6.73
C THR A 224 12.58 14.19 7.04
N VAL A 225 11.68 14.76 6.25
CA VAL A 225 10.23 14.70 6.48
C VAL A 225 9.48 14.36 5.20
N GLY A 226 8.64 13.34 5.28
CA GLY A 226 7.64 13.04 4.24
C GLY A 226 6.23 13.33 4.75
N VAL A 227 5.48 14.16 4.05
CA VAL A 227 4.06 14.44 4.34
C VAL A 227 3.19 13.73 3.31
N ILE A 228 2.39 12.76 3.76
CA ILE A 228 1.50 11.99 2.90
C ILE A 228 0.08 12.48 3.11
N VAL A 229 -0.58 12.90 2.04
CA VAL A 229 -1.92 13.48 2.06
C VAL A 229 -2.76 12.83 0.95
N PRO A 230 -3.97 12.31 1.25
CA PRO A 230 -4.77 11.58 0.28
C PRO A 230 -5.43 12.48 -0.79
N TYR A 231 -5.58 13.79 -0.52
CA TYR A 231 -6.33 14.70 -1.39
C TYR A 231 -5.48 15.87 -1.87
N ARG A 232 -5.56 16.20 -3.17
CA ARG A 232 -4.78 17.28 -3.79
C ARG A 232 -5.05 18.65 -3.17
N ASN A 233 -6.31 18.96 -2.84
CA ASN A 233 -6.66 20.24 -2.21
C ASN A 233 -5.99 20.38 -0.84
N GLN A 234 -5.94 19.29 -0.05
CA GLN A 234 -5.25 19.26 1.23
C GLN A 234 -3.74 19.43 1.08
N ILE A 235 -3.12 18.91 0.02
CA ILE A 235 -1.68 19.13 -0.25
C ILE A 235 -1.40 20.63 -0.38
N SER A 236 -2.19 21.34 -1.19
CA SER A 236 -2.02 22.79 -1.39
C SER A 236 -2.21 23.57 -0.10
N THR A 237 -3.18 23.16 0.72
CA THR A 237 -3.45 23.79 2.02
C THR A 237 -2.29 23.58 3.00
N VAL A 238 -1.80 22.34 3.15
CA VAL A 238 -0.62 22.06 4.00
C VAL A 238 0.59 22.86 3.55
N ARG A 239 0.85 22.88 2.23
CA ARG A 239 1.98 23.64 1.66
C ARG A 239 1.89 25.13 2.01
N SER A 240 0.71 25.75 1.84
CA SER A 240 0.54 27.16 2.17
C SER A 240 0.85 27.51 3.63
N TYR A 241 0.51 26.61 4.56
CA TYR A 241 0.84 26.80 5.98
C TYR A 241 2.34 26.56 6.28
N ILE A 242 2.99 25.65 5.57
CA ILE A 242 4.46 25.47 5.67
C ILE A 242 5.18 26.72 5.16
N ASP A 243 4.76 27.23 3.98
CA ASP A 243 5.33 28.42 3.36
C ASP A 243 5.21 29.67 4.26
N ALA A 244 4.12 29.76 5.01
CA ALA A 244 3.91 30.87 5.96
C ALA A 244 4.95 30.94 7.09
N TYR A 245 5.70 29.85 7.36
CA TYR A 245 6.82 29.90 8.32
C TYR A 245 8.08 30.55 7.76
N GLY A 246 8.17 30.81 6.44
CA GLY A 246 9.29 31.50 5.82
C GLY A 246 10.64 30.80 6.01
N ILE A 247 10.65 29.49 5.97
CA ILE A 247 11.88 28.68 6.11
C ILE A 247 12.35 28.33 4.70
N ASP A 248 13.45 28.98 4.26
CA ASP A 248 14.00 28.80 2.91
C ASP A 248 14.28 27.33 2.59
N ALA A 249 14.74 26.56 3.56
CA ALA A 249 15.02 25.14 3.41
C ALA A 249 13.76 24.25 3.17
N LEU A 250 12.55 24.80 3.22
CA LEU A 250 11.29 24.07 2.96
C LEU A 250 10.68 24.44 1.59
N HIS A 251 11.33 25.33 0.83
CA HIS A 251 10.82 25.82 -0.47
C HIS A 251 11.45 25.11 -1.67
N ASP A 252 12.52 24.34 -1.48
CA ASP A 252 13.20 23.54 -2.50
C ASP A 252 12.63 22.10 -2.55
#